data_9c9754a89fce33ea0a16920efdef75df
#
_entry.id   9c9754a89fce33ea0a16920efdef75df
#
_cell.length_a   1.000
_cell.length_b   1.000
_cell.length_c   1.000
_cell.angle_alpha   90.00
_cell.angle_beta   90.00
_cell.angle_gamma   90.00
#
_symmetry.space_group_name_H-M   'P 1'
#
loop_
_entity.id
_entity.type
_entity.pdbx_description
1 polymer ?
#
loop_
_entity_poly.entity_id
_entity_poly.type
_entity_poly.pdbx_seq_one_letter_code
_entity_poly.pdbx_strand_id
1 'polypeptide(L)'
;RPFAMNKSSQPSKLILGLPKGSLQEPTLALLAKAGYTVYSSSRGLRPASDDAELDIYMIRAQEIGQYIDDGFLDCGITGYDWVYENGADLHDLAELPYSRASVRPTRWVLVVPEDSPILTVADLEGKRIATEAVGITKRYLEGKGVKADIEFSWGATEVKVPDLVDAIVEVTETGSSLRANKLRIVDELLVSFPHFYASKAAFADDWKRQKMERMVLMINAALAARDKVGLKL
;
A
#
# COMPACT_ATOMS: atom_id res chain seq x y z
N ARG A 1 1.66 26.20 48.62
CA ARG A 1 2.30 26.24 47.29
C ARG A 1 2.09 24.86 46.64
N PRO A 2 1.41 24.74 45.50
CA PRO A 2 1.32 23.46 44.81
C PRO A 2 2.67 23.15 44.15
N PHE A 3 3.19 21.97 44.40
CA PHE A 3 4.32 21.39 43.68
C PHE A 3 3.93 21.26 42.21
N ALA A 4 4.56 22.02 41.33
CA ALA A 4 4.51 21.78 39.91
C ALA A 4 5.23 20.45 39.64
N MET A 5 4.48 19.40 39.34
CA MET A 5 5.04 18.17 38.78
C MET A 5 5.72 18.55 37.47
N ASN A 6 7.03 18.46 37.48
CA ASN A 6 7.87 18.55 36.31
C ASN A 6 7.40 17.43 35.38
N LYS A 7 6.66 17.78 34.33
CA LYS A 7 6.40 16.85 33.22
C LYS A 7 7.77 16.56 32.62
N SER A 8 8.36 15.42 33.01
CA SER A 8 9.50 14.86 32.28
C SER A 8 9.12 14.83 30.82
N SER A 9 9.78 15.66 30.01
CA SER A 9 9.60 15.69 28.58
C SER A 9 10.02 14.33 28.04
N GLN A 10 9.06 13.42 27.86
CA GLN A 10 9.32 12.27 27.02
C GLN A 10 9.70 12.81 25.64
N PRO A 11 10.76 12.29 25.03
CA PRO A 11 11.14 12.72 23.70
C PRO A 11 9.95 12.56 22.75
N SER A 12 9.73 13.56 21.91
CA SER A 12 8.69 13.49 20.88
C SER A 12 8.91 12.25 20.03
N LYS A 13 7.85 11.49 19.79
CA LYS A 13 7.89 10.28 18.96
C LYS A 13 7.03 10.46 17.73
N LEU A 14 7.54 9.93 16.61
CA LEU A 14 6.80 9.79 15.36
C LEU A 14 6.19 8.39 15.30
N ILE A 15 4.87 8.30 15.17
CA ILE A 15 4.16 7.04 15.10
C ILE A 15 4.08 6.60 13.62
N LEU A 16 4.84 5.56 13.28
CA LEU A 16 5.04 5.10 11.91
C LEU A 16 4.36 3.75 11.66
N GLY A 17 3.47 3.69 10.67
CA GLY A 17 2.89 2.45 10.16
C GLY A 17 3.75 1.84 9.05
N LEU A 18 4.10 0.56 9.18
CA LEU A 18 4.81 -0.21 8.15
C LEU A 18 3.99 -1.41 7.70
N PRO A 19 4.03 -1.77 6.40
CA PRO A 19 3.19 -2.81 5.86
C PRO A 19 3.62 -4.20 6.31
N LYS A 20 2.68 -4.96 6.87
CA LYS A 20 2.80 -6.39 7.10
C LYS A 20 2.36 -7.16 5.85
N GLY A 21 2.90 -8.34 5.64
CA GLY A 21 2.57 -9.19 4.49
C GLY A 21 3.63 -9.10 3.39
N SER A 22 3.21 -9.12 2.14
CA SER A 22 4.13 -9.24 0.99
C SER A 22 5.10 -8.06 0.82
N LEU A 23 4.75 -6.87 1.29
CA LEU A 23 5.61 -5.68 1.26
C LEU A 23 6.52 -5.56 2.49
N GLN A 24 6.37 -6.41 3.53
CA GLN A 24 7.12 -6.28 4.78
C GLN A 24 8.64 -6.32 4.53
N GLU A 25 9.13 -7.41 3.99
CA GLU A 25 10.58 -7.61 3.80
C GLU A 25 11.21 -6.56 2.86
N PRO A 26 10.62 -6.25 1.69
CA PRO A 26 11.14 -5.19 0.84
C PRO A 26 11.18 -3.81 1.52
N THR A 27 10.14 -3.49 2.31
CA THR A 27 10.09 -2.21 3.05
C THR A 27 11.17 -2.14 4.13
N LEU A 28 11.33 -3.19 4.93
CA LEU A 28 12.36 -3.24 5.97
C LEU A 28 13.78 -3.18 5.38
N ALA A 29 14.01 -3.88 4.26
CA ALA A 29 15.28 -3.83 3.55
C ALA A 29 15.59 -2.42 2.99
N LEU A 30 14.58 -1.73 2.47
CA LEU A 30 14.70 -0.36 1.99
C LEU A 30 15.03 0.61 3.13
N LEU A 31 14.31 0.51 4.26
CA LEU A 31 14.55 1.32 5.45
C LEU A 31 15.96 1.10 6.00
N ALA A 32 16.43 -0.14 6.08
CA ALA A 32 17.80 -0.45 6.51
C ALA A 32 18.86 0.22 5.61
N LYS A 33 18.66 0.20 4.28
CA LYS A 33 19.53 0.92 3.33
C LYS A 33 19.46 2.44 3.49
N ALA A 34 18.33 2.96 3.94
CA ALA A 34 18.13 4.36 4.25
C ALA A 34 18.68 4.77 5.64
N GLY A 35 19.26 3.82 6.40
CA GLY A 35 19.84 4.06 7.71
C GLY A 35 18.87 3.90 8.89
N TYR A 36 17.74 3.24 8.69
CA TYR A 36 16.74 2.93 9.72
C TYR A 36 16.61 1.41 9.89
N THR A 37 17.18 0.88 10.95
CA THR A 37 17.08 -0.56 11.24
C THR A 37 15.85 -0.84 12.09
N VAL A 38 14.99 -1.72 11.61
CA VAL A 38 13.79 -2.16 12.32
C VAL A 38 13.95 -3.62 12.73
N TYR A 39 13.93 -3.88 14.03
CA TYR A 39 14.10 -5.22 14.61
C TYR A 39 12.77 -5.95 14.69
N SER A 40 12.31 -6.46 13.57
CA SER A 40 11.03 -7.16 13.46
C SER A 40 11.19 -8.63 13.83
N SER A 41 10.29 -9.14 14.67
CA SER A 41 10.05 -10.58 14.83
C SER A 41 8.83 -11.00 14.00
N SER A 42 8.77 -12.27 13.61
CA SER A 42 7.67 -12.79 12.79
C SER A 42 6.27 -12.59 13.40
N ARG A 43 6.18 -12.39 14.72
CA ARG A 43 4.94 -12.18 15.47
C ARG A 43 4.81 -10.78 16.07
N GLY A 44 5.86 -9.95 16.02
CA GLY A 44 5.87 -8.62 16.63
C GLY A 44 5.06 -7.62 15.80
N LEU A 45 4.12 -6.93 16.46
CA LEU A 45 3.33 -5.86 15.85
C LEU A 45 3.91 -4.47 16.17
N ARG A 46 4.77 -4.39 17.17
CA ARG A 46 5.48 -3.17 17.59
C ARG A 46 6.98 -3.46 17.66
N PRO A 47 7.69 -3.47 16.53
CA PRO A 47 9.12 -3.74 16.50
C PRO A 47 9.90 -2.56 17.10
N ALA A 48 11.06 -2.87 17.67
CA ALA A 48 12.03 -1.86 18.05
C ALA A 48 12.76 -1.30 16.82
N SER A 49 13.32 -0.10 16.96
CA SER A 49 14.17 0.53 15.95
C SER A 49 15.47 1.01 16.60
N ASP A 50 16.52 1.17 15.79
CA ASP A 50 17.74 1.89 16.18
C ASP A 50 17.51 3.40 16.34
N ASP A 51 16.38 3.93 15.84
CA ASP A 51 15.96 5.32 16.05
C ASP A 51 14.93 5.39 17.18
N ALA A 52 15.36 5.96 18.34
CA ALA A 52 14.54 6.07 19.54
C ALA A 52 13.35 7.04 19.38
N GLU A 53 13.37 7.88 18.35
CA GLU A 53 12.27 8.82 18.03
C GLU A 53 11.13 8.15 17.23
N LEU A 54 11.28 6.88 16.82
CA LEU A 54 10.25 6.15 16.12
C LEU A 54 9.46 5.23 17.07
N ASP A 55 8.14 5.25 16.95
CA ASP A 55 7.23 4.23 17.50
C ASP A 55 6.56 3.54 16.31
N ILE A 56 6.91 2.27 16.07
CA ILE A 56 6.57 1.57 14.83
C ILE A 56 5.45 0.57 15.06
N TYR A 57 4.48 0.57 14.15
CA TYR A 57 3.40 -0.41 14.09
C TYR A 57 3.47 -1.19 12.78
N MET A 58 3.52 -2.52 12.88
CA MET A 58 3.40 -3.42 11.73
C MET A 58 1.93 -3.75 11.51
N ILE A 59 1.34 -3.20 10.46
CA ILE A 59 -0.10 -3.27 10.15
C ILE A 59 -0.26 -3.73 8.70
N ARG A 60 -1.39 -4.33 8.35
CA ARG A 60 -1.67 -4.69 6.95
C ARG A 60 -1.68 -3.44 6.08
N ALA A 61 -1.11 -3.52 4.88
CA ALA A 61 -1.04 -2.41 3.95
C ALA A 61 -2.44 -1.80 3.66
N GLN A 62 -3.47 -2.64 3.62
CA GLN A 62 -4.87 -2.25 3.42
C GLN A 62 -5.40 -1.27 4.48
N GLU A 63 -4.86 -1.32 5.69
CA GLU A 63 -5.40 -0.60 6.85
C GLU A 63 -4.59 0.67 7.18
N ILE A 64 -3.33 0.77 6.74
CA ILE A 64 -2.42 1.86 7.13
C ILE A 64 -3.01 3.22 6.78
N GLY A 65 -3.54 3.40 5.56
CA GLY A 65 -4.12 4.66 5.12
C GLY A 65 -5.23 5.14 6.04
N GLN A 66 -6.13 4.24 6.45
CA GLN A 66 -7.22 4.56 7.36
C GLN A 66 -6.71 4.97 8.74
N TYR A 67 -5.73 4.25 9.31
CA TYR A 67 -5.17 4.60 10.62
C TYR A 67 -4.38 5.92 10.63
N ILE A 68 -3.84 6.33 9.48
CA ILE A 68 -3.25 7.66 9.33
C ILE A 68 -4.36 8.73 9.28
N ASP A 69 -5.41 8.49 8.51
CA ASP A 69 -6.55 9.42 8.38
C ASP A 69 -7.29 9.61 9.71
N ASP A 70 -7.48 8.54 10.48
CA ASP A 70 -8.05 8.55 11.83
C ASP A 70 -7.13 9.21 12.88
N GLY A 71 -5.88 9.55 12.52
CA GLY A 71 -4.91 10.19 13.41
C GLY A 71 -4.27 9.25 14.44
N PHE A 72 -4.44 7.94 14.31
CA PHE A 72 -3.76 6.95 15.15
C PHE A 72 -2.27 6.84 14.78
N LEU A 73 -1.96 6.84 13.49
CA LEU A 73 -0.61 6.93 12.96
C LEU A 73 -0.32 8.35 12.51
N ASP A 74 0.90 8.82 12.74
CA ASP A 74 1.37 10.09 12.19
C ASP A 74 1.67 9.98 10.70
N CYS A 75 2.28 8.86 10.31
CA CYS A 75 2.68 8.55 8.94
C CYS A 75 2.80 7.05 8.71
N GLY A 76 3.03 6.67 7.47
CA GLY A 76 3.25 5.26 7.12
C GLY A 76 3.59 5.05 5.65
N ILE A 77 3.99 3.81 5.36
CA ILE A 77 4.25 3.35 3.99
C ILE A 77 3.17 2.35 3.61
N THR A 78 2.43 2.65 2.55
CA THR A 78 1.42 1.75 1.98
C THR A 78 1.24 2.03 0.50
N GLY A 79 0.55 1.13 -0.22
CA GLY A 79 0.23 1.31 -1.63
C GLY A 79 -0.73 2.47 -1.86
N TYR A 80 -0.53 3.20 -2.95
CA TYR A 80 -1.47 4.22 -3.42
C TYR A 80 -2.88 3.62 -3.61
N ASP A 81 -2.96 2.38 -4.09
CA ASP A 81 -4.20 1.64 -4.28
C ASP A 81 -5.04 1.55 -3.01
N TRP A 82 -4.43 1.25 -1.87
CA TRP A 82 -5.16 1.12 -0.61
C TRP A 82 -5.64 2.46 -0.06
N VAL A 83 -4.85 3.52 -0.23
CA VAL A 83 -5.28 4.88 0.12
C VAL A 83 -6.45 5.30 -0.78
N TYR A 84 -6.36 5.02 -2.08
CA TYR A 84 -7.44 5.27 -3.04
C TYR A 84 -8.67 4.39 -2.77
N GLU A 85 -8.51 3.10 -2.43
CA GLU A 85 -9.60 2.19 -2.05
C GLU A 85 -10.41 2.75 -0.88
N ASN A 86 -9.73 3.15 0.17
CA ASN A 86 -10.34 3.63 1.40
C ASN A 86 -10.86 5.08 1.30
N GLY A 87 -10.43 5.84 0.30
CA GLY A 87 -10.78 7.25 0.15
C GLY A 87 -10.16 8.14 1.24
N ALA A 88 -9.04 7.72 1.82
CA ALA A 88 -8.35 8.45 2.87
C ALA A 88 -7.74 9.77 2.33
N ASP A 89 -7.90 10.87 3.10
CA ASP A 89 -7.43 12.21 2.73
C ASP A 89 -6.10 12.53 3.42
N LEU A 90 -5.02 12.05 2.82
CA LEU A 90 -3.67 12.08 3.37
C LEU A 90 -2.76 13.07 2.64
N HIS A 91 -1.69 13.46 3.32
CA HIS A 91 -0.58 14.17 2.71
C HIS A 91 0.39 13.15 2.09
N ASP A 92 0.58 13.21 0.77
CA ASP A 92 1.48 12.34 0.02
C ASP A 92 2.87 12.99 -0.03
N LEU A 93 3.86 12.41 0.65
CA LEU A 93 5.22 12.94 0.71
C LEU A 93 6.10 12.42 -0.42
N ALA A 94 5.93 11.17 -0.83
CA ALA A 94 6.74 10.58 -1.88
C ALA A 94 6.16 9.26 -2.41
N GLU A 95 6.20 9.07 -3.72
CA GLU A 95 6.11 7.77 -4.35
C GLU A 95 7.43 7.01 -4.15
N LEU A 96 7.33 5.74 -3.78
CA LEU A 96 8.47 4.87 -3.51
C LEU A 96 8.46 3.71 -4.52
N PRO A 97 9.21 3.80 -5.66
CA PRO A 97 9.15 2.81 -6.72
C PRO A 97 9.87 1.51 -6.34
N TYR A 98 9.23 0.71 -5.48
CA TYR A 98 9.61 -0.66 -5.17
C TYR A 98 8.37 -1.54 -5.07
N SER A 99 8.54 -2.85 -5.19
CA SER A 99 7.46 -3.82 -5.02
C SER A 99 7.96 -5.08 -4.32
N ARG A 100 7.11 -6.09 -4.23
CA ARG A 100 7.41 -7.35 -3.56
C ARG A 100 8.68 -8.04 -4.09
N ALA A 101 8.86 -8.07 -5.40
CA ALA A 101 9.95 -8.80 -6.05
C ALA A 101 10.67 -8.03 -7.16
N SER A 102 10.25 -6.80 -7.45
CA SER A 102 10.76 -6.04 -8.58
C SER A 102 10.67 -4.53 -8.35
N VAL A 103 10.91 -3.76 -9.39
CA VAL A 103 10.65 -2.31 -9.44
C VAL A 103 9.38 -2.01 -10.24
N ARG A 104 8.59 -3.03 -10.56
CA ARG A 104 7.36 -2.85 -11.33
C ARG A 104 6.22 -2.46 -10.38
N PRO A 105 5.30 -1.61 -10.85
CA PRO A 105 4.13 -1.29 -10.07
C PRO A 105 3.20 -2.50 -9.91
N THR A 106 2.43 -2.47 -8.85
CA THR A 106 1.25 -3.30 -8.69
C THR A 106 0.16 -2.79 -9.63
N ARG A 107 -0.55 -3.69 -10.30
CA ARG A 107 -1.64 -3.37 -11.23
C ARG A 107 -2.92 -4.05 -10.77
N TRP A 108 -3.99 -3.30 -10.66
CA TRP A 108 -5.34 -3.84 -10.51
C TRP A 108 -5.96 -4.01 -11.87
N VAL A 109 -6.35 -5.23 -12.21
CA VAL A 109 -6.81 -5.62 -13.55
C VAL A 109 -8.14 -6.33 -13.50
N LEU A 110 -8.99 -6.04 -14.49
CA LEU A 110 -10.22 -6.76 -14.76
C LEU A 110 -9.90 -8.05 -15.51
N VAL A 111 -10.36 -9.15 -14.98
CA VAL A 111 -9.96 -10.48 -15.41
C VAL A 111 -11.17 -11.38 -15.60
N VAL A 112 -11.15 -12.18 -16.64
CA VAL A 112 -12.16 -13.19 -16.95
C VAL A 112 -11.50 -14.50 -17.38
N PRO A 113 -12.22 -15.63 -17.39
CA PRO A 113 -11.74 -16.84 -18.04
C PRO A 113 -11.33 -16.60 -19.50
N GLU A 114 -10.35 -17.35 -19.98
CA GLU A 114 -9.78 -17.16 -21.32
C GLU A 114 -10.84 -17.31 -22.44
N ASP A 115 -11.82 -18.20 -22.22
CA ASP A 115 -12.94 -18.50 -23.11
C ASP A 115 -14.22 -17.67 -22.83
N SER A 116 -14.17 -16.72 -21.89
CA SER A 116 -15.31 -15.88 -21.54
C SER A 116 -15.79 -15.04 -22.73
N PRO A 117 -17.12 -14.87 -22.91
CA PRO A 117 -17.67 -13.97 -23.93
C PRO A 117 -17.48 -12.48 -23.61
N ILE A 118 -17.05 -12.12 -22.38
CA ILE A 118 -16.79 -10.76 -21.97
C ILE A 118 -15.49 -10.27 -22.62
N LEU A 119 -15.57 -9.39 -23.59
CA LEU A 119 -14.42 -8.87 -24.36
C LEU A 119 -14.05 -7.45 -23.94
N THR A 120 -15.01 -6.68 -23.45
CA THR A 120 -14.85 -5.28 -23.06
C THR A 120 -15.52 -5.00 -21.72
N VAL A 121 -15.23 -3.83 -21.14
CA VAL A 121 -15.86 -3.39 -19.89
C VAL A 121 -17.38 -3.24 -20.05
N ALA A 122 -17.86 -2.86 -21.23
CA ALA A 122 -19.32 -2.71 -21.48
C ALA A 122 -20.07 -4.03 -21.33
N ASP A 123 -19.43 -5.17 -21.59
CA ASP A 123 -20.04 -6.50 -21.45
C ASP A 123 -20.29 -6.90 -19.98
N LEU A 124 -19.81 -6.09 -19.03
CA LEU A 124 -20.06 -6.29 -17.59
C LEU A 124 -21.40 -5.74 -17.11
N GLU A 125 -22.19 -5.09 -17.94
CA GLU A 125 -23.50 -4.58 -17.52
C GLU A 125 -24.37 -5.71 -16.93
N GLY A 126 -24.80 -5.54 -15.69
CA GLY A 126 -25.61 -6.53 -14.96
C GLY A 126 -24.86 -7.81 -14.54
N LYS A 127 -23.54 -7.86 -14.68
CA LYS A 127 -22.69 -9.01 -14.32
C LYS A 127 -22.25 -8.94 -12.87
N ARG A 128 -21.76 -10.08 -12.34
CA ARG A 128 -21.21 -10.20 -10.98
C ARG A 128 -19.69 -10.18 -11.03
N ILE A 129 -19.09 -9.37 -10.16
CA ILE A 129 -17.63 -9.18 -10.07
C ILE A 129 -17.20 -9.41 -8.63
N ALA A 130 -16.22 -10.27 -8.39
CA ALA A 130 -15.60 -10.46 -7.09
C ALA A 130 -14.25 -9.76 -7.02
N THR A 131 -13.97 -9.08 -5.90
CA THR A 131 -12.70 -8.36 -5.71
C THR A 131 -12.46 -8.03 -4.23
N GLU A 132 -11.18 -7.91 -3.84
CA GLU A 132 -10.80 -7.29 -2.56
C GLU A 132 -10.90 -5.74 -2.65
N ALA A 133 -10.75 -5.17 -3.85
CA ALA A 133 -10.74 -3.74 -4.11
C ALA A 133 -12.10 -3.23 -4.61
N VAL A 134 -13.11 -3.26 -3.74
CA VAL A 134 -14.49 -2.89 -4.07
C VAL A 134 -14.61 -1.41 -4.46
N GLY A 135 -13.97 -0.50 -3.72
CA GLY A 135 -14.01 0.93 -3.97
C GLY A 135 -13.35 1.32 -5.29
N ILE A 136 -12.17 0.77 -5.59
CA ILE A 136 -11.48 0.95 -6.88
C ILE A 136 -12.37 0.48 -8.03
N THR A 137 -12.92 -0.73 -7.91
CA THR A 137 -13.76 -1.34 -8.94
C THR A 137 -15.01 -0.52 -9.18
N LYS A 138 -15.69 -0.08 -8.12
CA LYS A 138 -16.89 0.74 -8.20
C LYS A 138 -16.64 2.06 -8.94
N ARG A 139 -15.63 2.82 -8.52
CA ARG A 139 -15.28 4.09 -9.17
C ARG A 139 -14.86 3.93 -10.62
N TYR A 140 -14.16 2.85 -10.93
CA TYR A 140 -13.77 2.52 -12.31
C TYR A 140 -15.00 2.28 -13.19
N LEU A 141 -15.94 1.43 -12.75
CA LEU A 141 -17.16 1.12 -13.51
C LEU A 141 -18.09 2.33 -13.64
N GLU A 142 -18.24 3.14 -12.59
CA GLU A 142 -18.96 4.41 -12.64
C GLU A 142 -18.39 5.35 -13.70
N GLY A 143 -17.05 5.46 -13.78
CA GLY A 143 -16.37 6.24 -14.82
C GLY A 143 -16.56 5.71 -16.25
N LYS A 144 -16.87 4.43 -16.40
CA LYS A 144 -17.21 3.79 -17.69
C LYS A 144 -18.71 3.77 -17.98
N GLY A 145 -19.56 4.18 -17.05
CA GLY A 145 -21.01 4.15 -17.17
C GLY A 145 -21.60 2.74 -17.15
N VAL A 146 -20.91 1.77 -16.54
CA VAL A 146 -21.33 0.36 -16.44
C VAL A 146 -21.81 0.06 -15.02
N LYS A 147 -22.93 -0.66 -14.91
CA LYS A 147 -23.50 -1.12 -13.65
C LYS A 147 -23.31 -2.62 -13.51
N ALA A 148 -22.56 -3.05 -12.52
CA ALA A 148 -22.32 -4.46 -12.18
C ALA A 148 -22.54 -4.68 -10.68
N ASP A 149 -22.79 -5.93 -10.31
CA ASP A 149 -22.89 -6.35 -8.91
C ASP A 149 -21.49 -6.70 -8.40
N ILE A 150 -20.96 -5.89 -7.48
CA ILE A 150 -19.59 -6.04 -6.96
C ILE A 150 -19.67 -6.65 -5.57
N GLU A 151 -19.04 -7.82 -5.40
CA GLU A 151 -18.96 -8.49 -4.12
C GLU A 151 -17.54 -8.51 -3.56
N PHE A 152 -17.41 -8.37 -2.23
CA PHE A 152 -16.12 -8.46 -1.57
C PHE A 152 -15.60 -9.90 -1.57
N SER A 153 -14.32 -10.08 -1.93
CA SER A 153 -13.63 -11.36 -1.93
C SER A 153 -12.55 -11.42 -0.85
N TRP A 154 -12.66 -12.40 0.03
CA TRP A 154 -11.71 -12.64 1.13
C TRP A 154 -10.39 -13.32 0.72
N GLY A 155 -10.18 -13.52 -0.55
CA GLY A 155 -9.05 -14.22 -1.14
C GLY A 155 -9.46 -15.38 -2.03
N ALA A 156 -8.48 -16.06 -2.63
CA ALA A 156 -8.69 -17.09 -3.64
C ALA A 156 -9.66 -16.64 -4.75
N THR A 157 -9.52 -15.40 -5.19
CA THR A 157 -10.46 -14.74 -6.09
C THR A 157 -10.48 -15.41 -7.47
N GLU A 158 -9.32 -15.88 -7.94
CA GLU A 158 -9.16 -16.50 -9.26
C GLU A 158 -9.98 -17.77 -9.45
N VAL A 159 -10.30 -18.49 -8.37
CA VAL A 159 -11.10 -19.73 -8.47
C VAL A 159 -12.60 -19.49 -8.51
N LYS A 160 -13.06 -18.25 -8.36
CA LYS A 160 -14.49 -17.91 -8.36
C LYS A 160 -15.09 -17.82 -9.76
N VAL A 161 -14.28 -17.61 -10.76
CA VAL A 161 -14.71 -17.56 -12.15
C VAL A 161 -14.56 -18.93 -12.84
N PRO A 162 -15.51 -19.35 -13.69
CA PRO A 162 -16.77 -18.66 -14.05
C PRO A 162 -17.94 -19.02 -13.13
N ASP A 163 -17.79 -19.94 -12.17
CA ASP A 163 -18.92 -20.62 -11.53
C ASP A 163 -19.68 -19.76 -10.53
N LEU A 164 -18.97 -18.89 -9.79
CA LEU A 164 -19.57 -18.05 -8.75
C LEU A 164 -19.82 -16.63 -9.21
N VAL A 165 -18.93 -16.08 -10.04
CA VAL A 165 -19.01 -14.73 -10.61
C VAL A 165 -18.58 -14.74 -12.08
N ASP A 166 -18.97 -13.70 -12.82
CA ASP A 166 -18.66 -13.57 -14.25
C ASP A 166 -17.25 -13.05 -14.52
N ALA A 167 -16.75 -12.20 -13.62
CA ALA A 167 -15.43 -11.58 -13.70
C ALA A 167 -14.84 -11.33 -12.29
N ILE A 168 -13.56 -11.05 -12.26
CA ILE A 168 -12.84 -10.64 -11.05
C ILE A 168 -12.02 -9.37 -11.31
N VAL A 169 -11.78 -8.62 -10.25
CA VAL A 169 -10.71 -7.61 -10.26
C VAL A 169 -9.64 -8.09 -9.27
N GLU A 170 -8.44 -8.26 -9.77
CA GLU A 170 -7.34 -8.87 -9.04
C GLU A 170 -6.04 -8.08 -9.22
N VAL A 171 -5.15 -8.22 -8.26
CA VAL A 171 -3.84 -7.58 -8.28
C VAL A 171 -2.82 -8.44 -9.00
N THR A 172 -1.97 -7.81 -9.81
CA THR A 172 -0.87 -8.49 -10.49
C THR A 172 0.33 -7.57 -10.69
N GLU A 173 1.52 -8.14 -10.74
CA GLU A 173 2.74 -7.44 -11.21
C GLU A 173 3.11 -7.90 -12.64
N THR A 174 3.10 -9.21 -12.88
CA THR A 174 3.56 -9.82 -14.14
C THR A 174 2.47 -10.53 -14.95
N GLY A 175 1.32 -10.78 -14.35
CA GLY A 175 0.24 -11.56 -14.93
C GLY A 175 0.51 -13.06 -15.02
N SER A 176 1.60 -13.57 -14.45
CA SER A 176 1.97 -14.99 -14.57
C SER A 176 0.98 -15.92 -13.87
N SER A 177 0.49 -15.57 -12.68
CA SER A 177 -0.52 -16.33 -11.95
C SER A 177 -1.83 -16.41 -12.75
N LEU A 178 -2.26 -15.30 -13.32
CA LEU A 178 -3.48 -15.24 -14.14
C LEU A 178 -3.38 -16.17 -15.34
N ARG A 179 -2.28 -16.12 -16.08
CA ARG A 179 -2.06 -17.01 -17.25
C ARG A 179 -2.02 -18.50 -16.83
N ALA A 180 -1.38 -18.81 -15.70
CA ALA A 180 -1.33 -20.19 -15.19
C ALA A 180 -2.73 -20.74 -14.86
N ASN A 181 -3.67 -19.88 -14.48
CA ASN A 181 -5.06 -20.21 -14.19
C ASN A 181 -6.01 -20.04 -15.40
N LYS A 182 -5.48 -19.92 -16.62
CA LYS A 182 -6.24 -19.72 -17.86
C LYS A 182 -7.19 -18.50 -17.79
N LEU A 183 -6.67 -17.44 -17.23
CA LEU A 183 -7.36 -16.17 -17.10
C LEU A 183 -6.74 -15.13 -18.03
N ARG A 184 -7.58 -14.24 -18.56
CA ARG A 184 -7.16 -13.16 -19.44
C ARG A 184 -7.55 -11.80 -18.86
N ILE A 185 -6.67 -10.83 -19.01
CA ILE A 185 -6.92 -9.43 -18.62
C ILE A 185 -7.79 -8.78 -19.70
N VAL A 186 -8.87 -8.13 -19.28
CA VAL A 186 -9.77 -7.36 -20.14
C VAL A 186 -9.36 -5.88 -20.15
N ASP A 187 -9.08 -5.31 -18.95
CA ASP A 187 -8.66 -3.92 -18.82
C ASP A 187 -7.84 -3.73 -17.52
N GLU A 188 -7.19 -2.58 -17.40
CA GLU A 188 -6.43 -2.16 -16.24
C GLU A 188 -7.15 -1.02 -15.52
N LEU A 189 -7.42 -1.17 -14.23
CA LEU A 189 -8.16 -0.20 -13.44
C LEU A 189 -7.26 0.84 -12.80
N LEU A 190 -6.13 0.38 -12.25
CA LEU A 190 -5.24 1.20 -11.44
C LEU A 190 -3.82 0.64 -11.45
N VAL A 191 -2.84 1.53 -11.45
CA VAL A 191 -1.43 1.21 -11.26
C VAL A 191 -0.98 1.86 -9.95
N SER A 192 -0.25 1.12 -9.12
CA SER A 192 0.12 1.55 -7.77
C SER A 192 1.56 1.20 -7.43
N PHE A 193 2.26 2.16 -6.83
CA PHE A 193 3.44 1.93 -6.02
C PHE A 193 3.14 2.19 -4.55
N PRO A 194 3.98 1.72 -3.62
CA PRO A 194 3.99 2.23 -2.27
C PRO A 194 4.34 3.72 -2.23
N HIS A 195 3.72 4.45 -1.31
CA HIS A 195 4.01 5.85 -1.03
C HIS A 195 4.29 6.03 0.47
N PHE A 196 4.98 7.12 0.80
CA PHE A 196 5.10 7.60 2.16
C PHE A 196 4.01 8.65 2.41
N TYR A 197 3.05 8.33 3.26
CA TYR A 197 1.93 9.19 3.60
C TYR A 197 2.03 9.73 5.02
N ALA A 198 1.45 10.90 5.24
CA ALA A 198 1.28 11.49 6.56
C ALA A 198 -0.15 11.97 6.79
N SER A 199 -0.58 12.00 8.06
CA SER A 199 -1.77 12.74 8.43
C SER A 199 -1.55 14.24 8.26
N LYS A 200 -2.61 14.98 7.94
CA LYS A 200 -2.52 16.45 7.82
C LYS A 200 -2.07 17.10 9.13
N ALA A 201 -2.52 16.55 10.27
CA ALA A 201 -2.13 17.05 11.58
C ALA A 201 -0.64 16.81 11.89
N ALA A 202 -0.11 15.62 11.59
CA ALA A 202 1.31 15.32 11.76
C ALA A 202 2.18 16.16 10.83
N PHE A 203 1.75 16.40 9.59
CA PHE A 203 2.47 17.25 8.65
C PHE A 203 2.45 18.73 9.04
N ALA A 204 1.44 19.20 9.76
CA ALA A 204 1.38 20.55 10.32
C ALA A 204 2.30 20.75 11.55
N ASP A 205 2.71 19.69 12.22
CA ASP A 205 3.68 19.73 13.33
C ASP A 205 5.11 19.83 12.76
N ASP A 206 5.83 20.91 13.11
CA ASP A 206 7.14 21.22 12.55
C ASP A 206 8.18 20.12 12.80
N TRP A 207 8.20 19.53 14.03
CA TRP A 207 9.16 18.49 14.36
C TRP A 207 8.86 17.20 13.60
N LYS A 208 7.58 16.77 13.57
CA LYS A 208 7.16 15.58 12.84
C LYS A 208 7.40 15.72 11.33
N ARG A 209 7.06 16.87 10.76
CA ARG A 209 7.29 17.17 9.36
C ARG A 209 8.77 17.04 9.00
N GLN A 210 9.66 17.71 9.73
CA GLN A 210 11.11 17.65 9.50
C GLN A 210 11.66 16.23 9.64
N LYS A 211 11.13 15.45 10.59
CA LYS A 211 11.52 14.05 10.77
C LYS A 211 11.10 13.22 9.55
N MET A 212 9.85 13.35 9.10
CA MET A 212 9.34 12.65 7.91
C MET A 212 10.07 13.04 6.64
N GLU A 213 10.32 14.33 6.42
CA GLU A 213 11.06 14.82 5.25
C GLU A 213 12.49 14.25 5.20
N ARG A 214 13.18 14.16 6.35
CA ARG A 214 14.50 13.51 6.42
C ARG A 214 14.42 12.02 6.10
N MET A 215 13.42 11.32 6.63
CA MET A 215 13.21 9.89 6.31
C MET A 215 12.98 9.69 4.82
N VAL A 216 12.11 10.49 4.21
CA VAL A 216 11.82 10.45 2.77
C VAL A 216 13.08 10.73 1.93
N LEU A 217 13.89 11.73 2.33
CA LEU A 217 15.15 12.03 1.67
C LEU A 217 16.10 10.83 1.67
N MET A 218 16.27 10.17 2.82
CA MET A 218 17.14 9.01 2.97
C MET A 218 16.61 7.79 2.20
N ILE A 219 15.30 7.56 2.22
CA ILE A 219 14.65 6.48 1.47
C ILE A 219 14.85 6.70 -0.04
N ASN A 220 14.62 7.92 -0.53
CA ASN A 220 14.83 8.26 -1.95
C ASN A 220 16.29 8.11 -2.36
N ALA A 221 17.24 8.48 -1.49
CA ALA A 221 18.66 8.26 -1.73
C ALA A 221 19.01 6.76 -1.85
N ALA A 222 18.42 5.92 -0.97
CA ALA A 222 18.58 4.47 -1.02
C ALA A 222 18.00 3.86 -2.31
N LEU A 223 16.83 4.34 -2.74
CA LEU A 223 16.21 3.93 -4.02
C LEU A 223 17.06 4.34 -5.22
N ALA A 224 17.57 5.58 -5.24
CA ALA A 224 18.42 6.09 -6.31
C ALA A 224 19.79 5.37 -6.40
N ALA A 225 20.28 4.85 -5.28
CA ALA A 225 21.55 4.10 -5.22
C ALA A 225 21.41 2.63 -5.63
N ARG A 226 20.20 2.10 -5.75
CA ARG A 226 19.95 0.67 -5.99
C ARG A 226 20.64 0.12 -7.23
N ASP A 227 20.68 0.89 -8.30
CA ASP A 227 21.21 0.48 -9.60
C ASP A 227 22.62 1.05 -9.87
N LYS A 228 23.27 1.63 -8.84
CA LYS A 228 24.60 2.22 -8.96
C LYS A 228 25.65 1.34 -8.30
N VAL A 229 26.69 1.01 -9.04
CA VAL A 229 27.90 0.33 -8.55
C VAL A 229 28.99 1.39 -8.36
N GLY A 230 29.52 1.50 -7.14
CA GLY A 230 30.68 2.34 -6.87
C GLY A 230 31.93 1.69 -7.45
N LEU A 231 32.54 2.29 -8.47
CA LEU A 231 33.88 1.94 -8.91
C LEU A 231 34.87 2.65 -7.98
N LYS A 232 35.63 1.84 -7.20
CA LYS A 232 36.80 2.34 -6.48
C LYS A 232 37.99 2.23 -7.45
N LEU A 233 38.46 3.37 -7.97
CA LEU A 233 39.69 3.48 -8.72
C LEU A 233 40.90 3.47 -7.76
#